data_762b01ef4808a4ed7b7724aa7e995305
#
_entry.id   762b01ef4808a4ed7b7724aa7e995305
#
_cell.length_a   1.000
_cell.length_b   1.000
_cell.length_c   1.000
_cell.angle_alpha   90.00
_cell.angle_beta   90.00
_cell.angle_gamma   90.00
#
_symmetry.space_group_name_H-M   'P 1'
#
loop_
_entity.id
_entity.type
_entity.pdbx_description
1 polymer ?
#
loop_
_entity_poly.entity_id
_entity_poly.type
_entity_poly.pdbx_seq_one_letter_code
_entity_poly.pdbx_strand_id
1 'polypeptide(L)'
;MKTKQGFRLRELGGDYILIGESAELVNFNHLITFNEAAAYLWQQVEGKEFDAETLTQLLLAEYEVSEEIARRDAQATIEDWKEVGIVG
;
A
#
# COMPACT_ATOMS: atom_id res chain seq x y z
N MET A 1 11.82 3.21 -2.91
CA MET A 1 10.69 4.15 -2.79
C MET A 1 10.17 4.16 -1.36
N LYS A 2 9.43 5.18 -1.01
CA LYS A 2 8.81 5.32 0.30
C LYS A 2 7.35 5.69 0.16
N THR A 3 6.55 5.35 1.16
CA THR A 3 5.20 5.89 1.26
C THR A 3 5.29 7.38 1.54
N LYS A 4 4.38 8.16 0.95
CA LYS A 4 4.32 9.58 1.23
C LYS A 4 3.74 9.82 2.62
N GLN A 5 4.22 10.83 3.31
CA GLN A 5 3.73 11.18 4.64
C GLN A 5 2.37 11.85 4.55
N GLY A 6 1.63 11.79 5.66
CA GLY A 6 0.33 12.44 5.75
C GLY A 6 -0.85 11.56 5.41
N PHE A 7 -0.62 10.29 5.18
CA PHE A 7 -1.70 9.32 4.96
C PHE A 7 -1.89 8.45 6.21
N ARG A 8 -3.13 8.12 6.49
CA ARG A 8 -3.47 7.20 7.57
C ARG A 8 -4.40 6.11 7.05
N LEU A 9 -4.07 4.88 7.37
CA LEU A 9 -4.90 3.73 7.03
C LEU A 9 -5.90 3.50 8.15
N ARG A 10 -7.18 3.37 7.80
CA ARG A 10 -8.25 3.08 8.76
C ARG A 10 -9.03 1.86 8.31
N GLU A 11 -9.52 1.11 9.29
CA GLU A 11 -10.44 0.01 9.05
C GLU A 11 -11.84 0.45 9.46
N LEU A 12 -12.77 0.40 8.53
CA LEU A 12 -14.16 0.81 8.75
C LEU A 12 -15.09 -0.30 8.22
N GLY A 13 -15.70 -1.03 9.14
CA GLY A 13 -16.69 -2.04 8.77
C GLY A 13 -16.17 -3.14 7.86
N GLY A 14 -14.91 -3.54 8.05
CA GLY A 14 -14.28 -4.58 7.23
C GLY A 14 -13.57 -4.06 5.99
N ASP A 15 -13.68 -2.78 5.71
CA ASP A 15 -12.96 -2.14 4.60
C ASP A 15 -11.74 -1.39 5.12
N TYR A 16 -10.70 -1.34 4.31
CA TYR A 16 -9.49 -0.58 4.62
C TYR A 16 -9.45 0.66 3.74
N ILE A 17 -9.35 1.83 4.36
CA ILE A 17 -9.40 3.11 3.66
C ILE A 17 -8.16 3.92 4.01
N LEU A 18 -7.47 4.41 3.00
CA LEU A 18 -6.34 5.31 3.18
C LEU A 18 -6.84 6.75 3.06
N ILE A 19 -6.58 7.54 4.09
CA ILE A 19 -7.07 8.92 4.19
C ILE A 19 -5.88 9.86 4.27
N GLY A 20 -5.90 10.94 3.48
CA GLY A 20 -4.91 12.00 3.57
C GLY A 20 -5.25 12.95 4.71
N GLU A 21 -4.30 13.20 5.61
CA GLU A 21 -4.50 14.04 6.79
C GLU A 21 -3.69 15.34 6.77
N SER A 22 -2.71 15.48 5.87
CA SER A 22 -1.89 16.69 5.84
C SER A 22 -2.58 17.80 5.04
N ALA A 23 -2.22 19.05 5.33
CA ALA A 23 -2.75 20.20 4.61
C ALA A 23 -2.40 20.15 3.11
N GLU A 24 -1.29 19.53 2.76
CA GLU A 24 -0.87 19.36 1.36
C GLU A 24 -1.79 18.40 0.60
N LEU A 25 -2.52 17.57 1.34
CA LEU A 25 -3.40 16.55 0.78
C LEU A 25 -4.88 16.94 0.87
N VAL A 26 -5.18 18.17 1.29
CA VAL A 26 -6.57 18.65 1.41
C VAL A 26 -7.33 18.54 0.08
N ASN A 27 -6.63 18.72 -1.03
CA ASN A 27 -7.22 18.61 -2.36
C ASN A 27 -7.20 17.18 -2.91
N PHE A 28 -6.77 16.22 -2.11
CA PHE A 28 -6.76 14.82 -2.50
C PHE A 28 -8.17 14.28 -2.30
N ASN A 29 -8.97 14.34 -3.34
CA ASN A 29 -10.41 14.03 -3.27
C ASN A 29 -10.73 12.55 -3.34
N HIS A 30 -9.74 11.69 -3.22
CA HIS A 30 -9.95 10.25 -3.36
C HIS A 30 -9.83 9.54 -2.03
N LEU A 31 -10.89 8.82 -1.66
CA LEU A 31 -10.79 7.78 -0.66
C LEU A 31 -10.21 6.57 -1.37
N ILE A 32 -9.05 6.14 -0.95
CA ILE A 32 -8.39 4.98 -1.55
C ILE A 32 -8.76 3.76 -0.72
N THR A 33 -9.48 2.84 -1.35
CA THR A 33 -9.86 1.59 -0.70
C THR A 33 -8.78 0.54 -0.97
N PHE A 34 -8.31 -0.10 0.09
CA PHE A 34 -7.35 -1.19 0.01
C PHE A 34 -8.04 -2.51 0.27
N ASN A 35 -7.62 -3.56 -0.44
CA ASN A 35 -7.98 -4.90 -0.01
C ASN A 35 -7.09 -5.29 1.18
N GLU A 36 -7.35 -6.45 1.78
CA GLU A 36 -6.63 -6.91 2.96
C GLU A 36 -5.12 -7.01 2.70
N ALA A 37 -4.72 -7.54 1.56
CA ALA A 37 -3.31 -7.69 1.21
C ALA A 37 -2.61 -6.34 1.05
N ALA A 38 -3.25 -5.39 0.37
CA ALA A 38 -2.68 -4.04 0.20
C ALA A 38 -2.56 -3.32 1.54
N ALA A 39 -3.55 -3.48 2.42
CA ALA A 39 -3.51 -2.88 3.76
C ALA A 39 -2.36 -3.47 4.58
N TYR A 40 -2.18 -4.78 4.52
CA TYR A 40 -1.06 -5.43 5.19
C TYR A 40 0.28 -4.90 4.70
N LEU A 41 0.46 -4.83 3.38
CA LEU A 41 1.71 -4.32 2.81
C LEU A 41 1.96 -2.87 3.21
N TRP A 42 0.94 -2.03 3.16
CA TRP A 42 1.07 -0.62 3.57
C TRP A 42 1.56 -0.50 5.02
N GLN A 43 0.95 -1.25 5.93
CA GLN A 43 1.32 -1.22 7.34
C GLN A 43 2.77 -1.65 7.56
N GLN A 44 3.25 -2.62 6.77
CA GLN A 44 4.60 -3.14 6.92
C GLN A 44 5.66 -2.18 6.40
N VAL A 45 5.35 -1.38 5.40
CA VAL A 45 6.36 -0.53 4.74
C VAL A 45 6.18 0.96 5.01
N GLU A 46 5.12 1.35 5.71
CA GLU A 46 4.84 2.77 6.00
C GLU A 46 6.04 3.43 6.68
N GLY A 47 6.51 4.52 6.08
CA GLY A 47 7.66 5.26 6.61
C GLY A 47 9.01 4.62 6.37
N LYS A 48 9.05 3.51 5.65
CA LYS A 48 10.29 2.78 5.37
C LYS A 48 10.60 2.76 3.89
N GLU A 49 11.87 2.64 3.56
CA GLU A 49 12.30 2.41 2.19
C GLU A 49 11.94 0.99 1.78
N PHE A 50 11.38 0.82 0.58
CA PHE A 50 10.99 -0.50 0.09
C PHE A 50 10.99 -0.53 -1.44
N ASP A 51 10.91 -1.75 -1.99
CA ASP A 51 10.81 -1.99 -3.42
C ASP A 51 9.89 -3.19 -3.68
N ALA A 52 9.80 -3.59 -4.96
CA ALA A 52 8.96 -4.73 -5.34
C ALA A 52 9.40 -6.02 -4.66
N GLU A 53 10.69 -6.21 -4.49
CA GLU A 53 11.22 -7.39 -3.80
C GLU A 53 10.78 -7.43 -2.35
N THR A 54 10.79 -6.28 -1.67
CA THR A 54 10.33 -6.18 -0.29
C THR A 54 8.87 -6.64 -0.18
N LEU A 55 8.02 -6.13 -1.05
CA LEU A 55 6.60 -6.51 -1.04
C LEU A 55 6.41 -7.99 -1.40
N THR A 56 7.21 -8.51 -2.33
CA THR A 56 7.16 -9.92 -2.70
C THR A 56 7.46 -10.81 -1.48
N GLN A 57 8.50 -10.50 -0.74
CA GLN A 57 8.88 -11.27 0.44
C GLN A 57 7.83 -11.19 1.55
N LEU A 58 7.22 -10.01 1.73
CA LEU A 58 6.14 -9.85 2.69
C LEU A 58 4.93 -10.71 2.33
N LEU A 59 4.57 -10.75 1.06
CA LEU A 59 3.45 -11.59 0.60
C LEU A 59 3.74 -13.07 0.81
N LEU A 60 4.97 -13.50 0.51
CA LEU A 60 5.38 -14.89 0.71
C LEU A 60 5.38 -15.29 2.18
N ALA A 61 5.68 -14.35 3.08
CA ALA A 61 5.71 -14.61 4.50
C ALA A 61 4.30 -14.72 5.11
N GLU A 62 3.34 -13.98 4.57
CA GLU A 62 1.99 -13.89 5.14
C GLU A 62 0.98 -14.82 4.46
N TYR A 63 1.14 -15.06 3.17
CA TYR A 63 0.16 -15.81 2.38
C TYR A 63 0.77 -17.04 1.75
N GLU A 64 -0.06 -18.06 1.54
CA GLU A 64 0.34 -19.27 0.82
C GLU A 64 0.16 -19.04 -0.68
N VAL A 65 1.12 -18.36 -1.30
CA VAL A 65 1.12 -18.06 -2.73
C VAL A 65 2.48 -18.44 -3.32
N SER A 66 2.51 -18.72 -4.62
CA SER A 66 3.77 -18.96 -5.32
C SER A 66 4.57 -17.68 -5.43
N GLU A 67 5.89 -17.80 -5.60
CA GLU A 67 6.76 -16.65 -5.80
C GLU A 67 6.34 -15.85 -7.04
N GLU A 68 5.93 -16.53 -8.12
CA GLU A 68 5.46 -15.88 -9.34
C GLU A 68 4.25 -14.99 -9.07
N ILE A 69 3.26 -15.51 -8.34
CA ILE A 69 2.06 -14.75 -8.00
C ILE A 69 2.40 -13.59 -7.06
N ALA A 70 3.21 -13.84 -6.04
CA ALA A 70 3.61 -12.80 -5.09
C ALA A 70 4.34 -11.67 -5.80
N ARG A 71 5.24 -11.99 -6.71
CA ARG A 71 6.01 -10.99 -7.45
C ARG A 71 5.12 -10.17 -8.37
N ARG A 72 4.17 -10.82 -9.04
CA ARG A 72 3.22 -10.13 -9.91
C ARG A 72 2.31 -9.21 -9.10
N ASP A 73 1.80 -9.68 -7.97
CA ASP A 73 0.92 -8.88 -7.12
C ASP A 73 1.67 -7.70 -6.48
N ALA A 74 2.91 -7.91 -6.08
CA ALA A 74 3.75 -6.83 -5.56
C ALA A 74 3.97 -5.73 -6.61
N GLN A 75 4.26 -6.13 -7.84
CA GLN A 75 4.47 -5.18 -8.93
C GLN A 75 3.19 -4.41 -9.24
N ALA A 76 2.05 -5.10 -9.31
CA ALA A 76 0.76 -4.46 -9.55
C ALA A 76 0.42 -3.47 -8.42
N THR A 77 0.69 -3.83 -7.19
CA THR A 77 0.44 -2.95 -6.04
C THR A 77 1.26 -1.67 -6.14
N ILE A 78 2.55 -1.79 -6.49
CA ILE A 78 3.42 -0.63 -6.65
C ILE A 78 2.92 0.28 -7.78
N GLU A 79 2.51 -0.30 -8.90
CA GLU A 79 1.99 0.47 -10.02
C GLU A 79 0.72 1.23 -9.63
N ASP A 80 -0.17 0.60 -8.90
CA ASP A 80 -1.39 1.23 -8.41
C ASP A 80 -1.07 2.37 -7.44
N TRP A 81 -0.16 2.15 -6.51
CA TRP A 81 0.22 3.17 -5.55
C TRP A 81 0.91 4.36 -6.19
N LYS A 82 1.71 4.12 -7.23
CA LYS A 82 2.33 5.22 -8.00
C LYS A 82 1.28 6.01 -8.77
N GLU A 83 0.32 5.32 -9.37
CA GLU A 83 -0.74 5.95 -10.14
C GLU A 83 -1.58 6.88 -9.28
N VAL A 84 -1.93 6.44 -8.07
CA VAL A 84 -2.71 7.29 -7.16
C VAL A 84 -1.85 8.27 -6.38
N GLY A 85 -0.53 8.17 -6.47
CA GLY A 85 0.37 9.18 -5.91
C GLY A 85 0.67 9.05 -4.43
N ILE A 86 0.57 7.85 -3.86
CA ILE A 86 0.81 7.64 -2.42
C ILE A 86 2.22 7.13 -2.10
N VAL A 87 3.03 6.87 -3.11
CA VAL A 87 4.45 6.52 -2.95
C VAL A 87 5.30 7.38 -3.88
N GLY A 88 6.53 7.56 -3.49
CA GLY A 88 7.46 8.33 -4.31
C GLY A 88 8.91 8.09 -4.01
#